data_a2b71743026a3ecdf9933ab90afc52ce
#
_entry.id   a2b71743026a3ecdf9933ab90afc52ce
#
_cell.length_a   1.000
_cell.length_b   1.000
_cell.length_c   1.000
_cell.angle_alpha   90.00
_cell.angle_beta   90.00
_cell.angle_gamma   90.00
#
_symmetry.space_group_name_H-M   'P 1'
#
loop_
_entity.id
_entity.type
_entity.pdbx_description
1 polymer ?
#
loop_
_entity_poly.entity_id
_entity_poly.type
_entity_poly.pdbx_seq_one_letter_code
_entity_poly.pdbx_strand_id
1 'polypeptide(L)'
;SNDTDYGGFSYFIWANDSDHRITLSVAREYGELVIENEIIEPGESFESERVDGAIAYCPPPSSYIRYVEVVFEDGTKAIYIKGYQPPRDSDYYSRQDPTIDWNYEEEVTASHAVRTRWTYTFTNADYDAAVAQQFAE
;
A
#
# COMPACT_ATOMS: atom_id res chain seq x y z
N SER A 1 14.53 -30.15 13.40
CA SER A 1 14.44 -28.80 12.97
C SER A 1 15.44 -28.55 11.86
N ASN A 2 14.98 -27.92 10.93
CA ASN A 2 15.79 -27.62 9.79
C ASN A 2 16.17 -26.17 9.76
N ASP A 3 17.38 -25.90 10.18
CA ASP A 3 17.90 -24.54 10.29
C ASP A 3 18.08 -23.89 8.94
N THR A 4 17.90 -24.64 7.85
CA THR A 4 17.98 -24.07 6.52
C THR A 4 16.64 -23.57 6.02
N ASP A 5 15.59 -23.74 6.79
CA ASP A 5 14.27 -23.30 6.42
C ASP A 5 14.05 -21.84 6.85
N TYR A 6 14.65 -20.93 6.08
CA TYR A 6 14.53 -19.51 6.35
C TYR A 6 13.24 -18.98 5.74
N GLY A 7 12.20 -18.87 6.55
CA GLY A 7 10.95 -18.28 6.09
C GLY A 7 11.16 -16.83 5.65
N GLY A 8 10.45 -16.41 4.60
CA GLY A 8 10.38 -15.02 4.20
C GLY A 8 8.98 -14.50 4.43
N PHE A 9 8.86 -13.30 4.96
CA PHE A 9 7.55 -12.68 5.17
C PHE A 9 7.63 -11.17 5.14
N SER A 10 6.50 -10.55 4.87
CA SER A 10 6.41 -9.09 4.74
C SER A 10 5.30 -8.54 5.61
N TYR A 11 5.50 -7.30 6.05
CA TYR A 11 4.46 -6.46 6.64
C TYR A 11 4.29 -5.24 5.76
N PHE A 12 3.05 -4.86 5.53
CA PHE A 12 2.73 -3.66 4.76
C PHE A 12 2.20 -2.60 5.71
N ILE A 13 2.88 -1.46 5.74
CA ILE A 13 2.56 -0.36 6.63
C ILE A 13 2.00 0.78 5.80
N TRP A 14 0.82 1.24 6.18
CA TRP A 14 0.13 2.34 5.51
C TRP A 14 0.16 3.53 6.44
N ALA A 15 0.94 4.54 6.09
CA ALA A 15 1.11 5.73 6.93
C ALA A 15 0.32 6.89 6.34
N ASN A 16 -0.35 7.66 7.19
CA ASN A 16 -1.08 8.84 6.76
C ASN A 16 -0.34 10.09 7.22
N ASP A 17 0.41 10.68 6.31
CA ASP A 17 1.13 11.94 6.53
C ASP A 17 0.41 13.10 5.83
N SER A 18 -0.88 12.98 5.62
CA SER A 18 -1.71 14.06 5.11
C SER A 18 -2.44 14.75 6.26
N ASP A 19 -3.08 15.87 5.96
CA ASP A 19 -3.91 16.58 6.92
C ASP A 19 -5.33 16.01 6.99
N HIS A 20 -5.60 14.92 6.28
CA HIS A 20 -6.94 14.36 6.12
C HIS A 20 -7.00 12.96 6.71
N ARG A 21 -8.08 12.67 7.46
CA ARG A 21 -8.38 11.28 7.83
C ARG A 21 -8.71 10.51 6.57
N ILE A 22 -8.18 9.30 6.45
CA ILE A 22 -8.45 8.43 5.31
C ILE A 22 -9.14 7.15 5.76
N THR A 23 -9.94 6.60 4.85
CA THR A 23 -10.50 5.26 4.98
C THR A 23 -9.92 4.43 3.85
N LEU A 24 -9.20 3.38 4.21
CA LEU A 24 -8.41 2.57 3.29
C LEU A 24 -9.06 1.23 3.06
N SER A 25 -9.17 0.84 1.79
CA SER A 25 -9.55 -0.52 1.41
C SER A 25 -8.57 -1.03 0.35
N VAL A 26 -8.13 -2.27 0.52
CA VAL A 26 -7.11 -2.87 -0.34
C VAL A 26 -7.57 -4.25 -0.77
N ALA A 27 -7.44 -4.54 -2.06
CA ALA A 27 -7.77 -5.84 -2.61
C ALA A 27 -6.58 -6.46 -3.34
N ARG A 28 -6.49 -7.77 -3.29
CA ARG A 28 -5.56 -8.55 -4.08
C ARG A 28 -6.29 -9.17 -5.27
N GLU A 29 -5.67 -10.12 -5.95
CA GLU A 29 -6.26 -10.78 -7.11
C GLU A 29 -7.68 -11.28 -6.81
N TYR A 30 -8.52 -11.24 -7.83
CA TYR A 30 -9.91 -11.70 -7.78
C TYR A 30 -10.80 -10.86 -6.86
N GLY A 31 -10.36 -9.65 -6.53
CA GLY A 31 -11.17 -8.75 -5.70
C GLY A 31 -11.25 -9.12 -4.23
N GLU A 32 -10.41 -10.04 -3.77
CA GLU A 32 -10.36 -10.40 -2.37
C GLU A 32 -9.85 -9.24 -1.52
N LEU A 33 -10.69 -8.75 -0.62
CA LEU A 33 -10.31 -7.65 0.27
C LEU A 33 -9.38 -8.17 1.36
N VAL A 34 -8.25 -7.52 1.52
CA VAL A 34 -7.28 -7.81 2.59
C VAL A 34 -7.28 -6.72 3.64
N ILE A 35 -7.77 -5.53 3.31
CA ILE A 35 -8.04 -4.44 4.23
C ILE A 35 -9.40 -3.89 3.83
N GLU A 36 -10.29 -3.71 4.79
CA GLU A 36 -11.64 -3.23 4.51
C GLU A 36 -11.97 -2.06 5.43
N ASN A 37 -12.12 -0.88 4.82
CA ASN A 37 -12.55 0.34 5.51
C ASN A 37 -11.74 0.67 6.76
N GLU A 38 -10.43 0.54 6.69
CA GLU A 38 -9.54 0.88 7.79
C GLU A 38 -9.37 2.40 7.88
N ILE A 39 -9.69 2.96 9.04
CA ILE A 39 -9.57 4.40 9.27
C ILE A 39 -8.19 4.71 9.81
N ILE A 40 -7.48 5.63 9.15
CA ILE A 40 -6.15 6.06 9.55
C ILE A 40 -6.17 7.58 9.70
N GLU A 41 -6.01 8.05 10.95
CA GLU A 41 -6.00 9.48 11.23
C GLU A 41 -4.69 10.13 10.77
N PRO A 42 -4.68 11.46 10.56
CA PRO A 42 -3.43 12.16 10.27
C PRO A 42 -2.34 11.85 11.29
N GLY A 43 -1.16 11.50 10.81
CA GLY A 43 -0.03 11.16 11.67
C GLY A 43 -0.01 9.73 12.17
N GLU A 44 -1.02 8.94 11.85
CA GLU A 44 -1.10 7.54 12.26
C GLU A 44 -0.74 6.60 11.13
N SER A 45 -0.55 5.34 11.47
CA SER A 45 -0.29 4.30 10.49
C SER A 45 -1.02 3.02 10.87
N PHE A 46 -1.22 2.16 9.88
CA PHE A 46 -1.82 0.85 10.04
C PHE A 46 -0.86 -0.20 9.48
N GLU A 47 -0.59 -1.24 10.27
CA GLU A 47 0.23 -2.35 9.83
C GLU A 47 -0.67 -3.54 9.50
N SER A 48 -0.52 -4.07 8.30
CA SER A 48 -1.30 -5.23 7.86
C SER A 48 -0.85 -6.49 8.58
N GLU A 49 -1.62 -7.56 8.38
CA GLU A 49 -1.19 -8.87 8.82
C GLU A 49 0.03 -9.32 8.03
N ARG A 50 0.76 -10.28 8.60
CA ARG A 50 1.94 -10.84 7.96
C ARG A 50 1.58 -11.54 6.66
N VAL A 51 2.36 -11.27 5.62
CA VAL A 51 2.24 -11.94 4.32
C VAL A 51 3.42 -12.88 4.17
N ASP A 52 3.16 -14.18 4.15
CA ASP A 52 4.19 -15.18 4.05
C ASP A 52 4.61 -15.39 2.60
N GLY A 53 5.92 -15.57 2.38
CA GLY A 53 6.49 -15.92 1.11
C GLY A 53 7.17 -17.27 1.15
N ALA A 54 7.91 -17.58 0.10
CA ALA A 54 8.74 -18.78 0.06
C ALA A 54 10.02 -18.57 0.88
N ILE A 55 10.88 -19.56 0.93
CA ILE A 55 12.14 -19.49 1.66
C ILE A 55 12.92 -18.25 1.20
N ALA A 56 13.30 -17.41 2.15
CA ALA A 56 14.04 -16.18 1.94
C ALA A 56 13.38 -15.19 0.96
N TYR A 57 12.11 -15.37 0.65
CA TYR A 57 11.38 -14.49 -0.24
C TYR A 57 10.33 -13.70 0.53
N CYS A 58 10.46 -12.38 0.51
CA CYS A 58 9.51 -11.47 1.14
C CYS A 58 8.63 -10.87 0.04
N PRO A 59 7.34 -11.22 -0.04
CA PRO A 59 6.49 -10.73 -1.13
C PRO A 59 6.43 -9.20 -1.12
N PRO A 60 6.77 -8.54 -2.23
CA PRO A 60 6.61 -7.09 -2.33
C PRO A 60 5.14 -6.72 -2.55
N PRO A 61 4.73 -5.52 -2.16
CA PRO A 61 3.36 -5.08 -2.40
C PRO A 61 2.96 -5.16 -3.87
N SER A 62 3.90 -4.88 -4.77
CA SER A 62 3.62 -4.89 -6.21
C SER A 62 3.21 -6.27 -6.74
N SER A 63 3.56 -7.36 -6.04
CA SER A 63 3.13 -8.70 -6.42
C SER A 63 1.87 -9.16 -5.70
N TYR A 64 1.40 -8.39 -4.73
CA TYR A 64 0.31 -8.78 -3.85
C TYR A 64 -0.92 -7.88 -3.99
N ILE A 65 -0.71 -6.58 -4.09
CA ILE A 65 -1.78 -5.58 -4.10
C ILE A 65 -2.20 -5.28 -5.54
N ARG A 66 -3.49 -5.37 -5.82
CA ARG A 66 -4.05 -5.10 -7.14
C ARG A 66 -4.94 -3.87 -7.18
N TYR A 67 -5.52 -3.50 -6.04
CA TYR A 67 -6.49 -2.42 -5.97
C TYR A 67 -6.37 -1.73 -4.62
N VAL A 68 -6.33 -0.40 -4.65
CA VAL A 68 -6.32 0.41 -3.43
C VAL A 68 -7.36 1.51 -3.59
N GLU A 69 -8.22 1.65 -2.60
CA GLU A 69 -9.19 2.73 -2.52
C GLU A 69 -8.94 3.52 -1.26
N VAL A 70 -8.83 4.84 -1.40
CA VAL A 70 -8.68 5.76 -0.28
C VAL A 70 -9.81 6.77 -0.36
N VAL A 71 -10.56 6.89 0.72
CA VAL A 71 -11.60 7.91 0.84
C VAL A 71 -11.17 8.89 1.92
N PHE A 72 -11.00 10.15 1.53
CA PHE A 72 -10.68 11.21 2.47
C PHE A 72 -11.96 11.67 3.18
N GLU A 73 -11.82 12.34 4.32
CA GLU A 73 -12.97 12.67 5.18
C GLU A 73 -14.01 13.57 4.49
N ASP A 74 -13.61 14.30 3.46
CA ASP A 74 -14.53 15.16 2.70
C ASP A 74 -15.25 14.40 1.57
N GLY A 75 -15.02 13.09 1.46
CA GLY A 75 -15.61 12.25 0.42
C GLY A 75 -14.79 12.17 -0.85
N THR A 76 -13.69 12.91 -0.95
CA THR A 76 -12.78 12.78 -2.10
C THR A 76 -12.20 11.38 -2.12
N LYS A 77 -12.22 10.75 -3.29
CA LYS A 77 -11.81 9.35 -3.43
C LYS A 77 -10.65 9.23 -4.41
N ALA A 78 -9.68 8.41 -4.05
CA ALA A 78 -8.60 8.02 -4.93
C ALA A 78 -8.66 6.51 -5.13
N ILE A 79 -8.59 6.07 -6.38
CA ILE A 79 -8.60 4.65 -6.74
C ILE A 79 -7.33 4.36 -7.53
N TYR A 80 -6.64 3.29 -7.15
CA TYR A 80 -5.42 2.86 -7.79
C TYR A 80 -5.59 1.40 -8.19
N ILE A 81 -5.46 1.13 -9.48
CA ILE A 81 -5.59 -0.22 -10.04
C ILE A 81 -4.27 -0.58 -10.70
N LYS A 82 -3.66 -1.67 -10.25
CA LYS A 82 -2.38 -2.08 -10.79
C LYS A 82 -2.49 -2.37 -12.28
N GLY A 83 -1.56 -1.80 -13.03
CA GLY A 83 -1.52 -1.96 -14.48
C GLY A 83 -2.47 -1.08 -15.26
N TYR A 84 -3.33 -0.32 -14.56
CA TYR A 84 -4.22 0.62 -15.24
C TYR A 84 -3.42 1.84 -15.70
N GLN A 85 -3.58 2.19 -16.96
CA GLN A 85 -2.96 3.39 -17.51
C GLN A 85 -4.09 4.34 -17.93
N PRO A 86 -4.32 5.38 -17.13
CA PRO A 86 -5.37 6.35 -17.46
C PRO A 86 -4.98 7.14 -18.71
N PRO A 87 -5.95 7.89 -19.28
CA PRO A 87 -5.64 8.84 -20.34
C PRO A 87 -4.47 9.73 -19.93
N ARG A 88 -3.66 10.13 -20.88
CA ARG A 88 -2.47 10.92 -20.61
C ARG A 88 -2.82 12.28 -20.06
N ASP A 89 -2.84 12.34 -18.76
CA ASP A 89 -2.85 13.56 -18.00
C ASP A 89 -1.54 13.59 -17.23
N SER A 90 -0.77 14.64 -17.41
CA SER A 90 0.56 14.75 -16.84
C SER A 90 0.58 14.64 -15.33
N ASP A 91 -0.42 15.19 -14.67
CA ASP A 91 -0.46 15.21 -13.20
C ASP A 91 -0.72 13.83 -12.62
N TYR A 92 -1.44 12.99 -13.33
CA TYR A 92 -1.68 11.62 -12.88
C TYR A 92 -0.37 10.82 -12.80
N TYR A 93 0.50 11.00 -13.77
CA TYR A 93 1.74 10.22 -13.84
C TYR A 93 2.80 10.67 -12.82
N SER A 94 2.63 11.86 -12.25
CA SER A 94 3.59 12.36 -11.26
C SER A 94 3.26 11.93 -9.85
N ARG A 95 2.05 11.41 -9.58
CA ARG A 95 1.69 10.96 -8.25
C ARG A 95 2.24 9.57 -7.96
N GLN A 96 2.44 9.28 -6.68
CA GLN A 96 2.82 7.95 -6.27
C GLN A 96 1.65 6.99 -6.38
N ASP A 97 1.97 5.72 -6.61
CA ASP A 97 1.00 4.67 -6.82
C ASP A 97 1.19 3.59 -5.74
N PRO A 98 0.24 3.42 -4.81
CA PRO A 98 0.36 2.44 -3.74
C PRO A 98 0.28 0.98 -4.22
N THR A 99 0.13 0.73 -5.50
CA THR A 99 0.27 -0.62 -6.03
C THR A 99 1.71 -0.94 -6.41
N ILE A 100 2.61 0.05 -6.47
CA ILE A 100 4.01 -0.15 -6.87
C ILE A 100 5.06 0.67 -6.10
N ASP A 101 4.73 1.84 -5.59
CA ASP A 101 5.72 2.80 -5.06
C ASP A 101 5.88 2.69 -3.56
N TRP A 102 6.65 1.70 -3.10
CA TRP A 102 6.83 1.43 -1.69
C TRP A 102 8.29 1.56 -1.27
N ASN A 103 8.51 2.03 -0.07
CA ASN A 103 9.82 1.98 0.59
C ASN A 103 9.88 0.74 1.47
N TYR A 104 11.07 0.14 1.60
CA TYR A 104 11.19 -1.07 2.41
C TYR A 104 12.46 -1.09 3.24
N GLU A 105 12.38 -1.82 4.35
CA GLU A 105 13.51 -2.16 5.19
C GLU A 105 13.51 -3.66 5.39
N GLU A 106 14.68 -4.27 5.25
CA GLU A 106 14.85 -5.71 5.40
C GLU A 106 15.59 -6.01 6.69
N GLU A 107 15.18 -7.08 7.36
CA GLU A 107 15.79 -7.50 8.61
C GLU A 107 15.84 -9.03 8.65
N VAL A 108 16.99 -9.57 9.09
CA VAL A 108 17.11 -10.99 9.36
C VAL A 108 16.86 -11.20 10.85
N THR A 109 15.87 -11.99 11.20
CA THR A 109 15.53 -12.22 12.59
C THR A 109 16.50 -13.21 13.23
N ALA A 110 16.44 -13.31 14.56
CA ALA A 110 17.29 -14.24 15.31
C ALA A 110 17.03 -15.71 14.94
N SER A 111 15.88 -16.02 14.36
CA SER A 111 15.53 -17.37 13.90
C SER A 111 15.92 -17.60 12.43
N HIS A 112 16.72 -16.71 11.87
CA HIS A 112 17.13 -16.73 10.46
C HIS A 112 15.99 -16.54 9.46
N ALA A 113 14.83 -16.08 9.92
CA ALA A 113 13.78 -15.67 9.01
C ALA A 113 14.09 -14.28 8.46
N VAL A 114 13.76 -14.04 7.20
CA VAL A 114 13.90 -12.74 6.57
C VAL A 114 12.58 -12.02 6.66
N ARG A 115 12.60 -10.81 7.22
CA ARG A 115 11.42 -9.97 7.37
C ARG A 115 11.64 -8.66 6.62
N THR A 116 10.66 -8.27 5.83
CA THR A 116 10.67 -6.97 5.16
C THR A 116 9.46 -6.16 5.60
N ARG A 117 9.70 -4.92 5.95
CA ARG A 117 8.65 -3.96 6.27
C ARG A 117 8.56 -3.00 5.10
N TRP A 118 7.39 -2.96 4.48
CA TRP A 118 7.13 -2.10 3.34
C TRP A 118 6.20 -0.98 3.79
N THR A 119 6.56 0.25 3.49
CA THR A 119 5.78 1.41 3.92
C THR A 119 5.34 2.22 2.70
N TYR A 120 4.05 2.52 2.64
CA TYR A 120 3.51 3.52 1.76
C TYR A 120 2.98 4.67 2.59
N THR A 121 3.33 5.89 2.21
CA THR A 121 2.93 7.09 2.94
C THR A 121 2.01 7.94 2.08
N PHE A 122 0.77 8.11 2.53
CA PHE A 122 -0.16 9.05 1.91
C PHE A 122 0.16 10.46 2.37
N THR A 123 0.19 11.40 1.43
CA THR A 123 0.53 12.80 1.70
C THR A 123 -0.55 13.72 1.16
N ASN A 124 -0.41 15.02 1.43
CA ASN A 124 -1.32 16.02 0.85
C ASN A 124 -1.24 16.03 -0.68
N ALA A 125 -0.11 15.62 -1.26
CA ALA A 125 -0.01 15.49 -2.72
C ALA A 125 -0.95 14.41 -3.26
N ASP A 126 -1.15 13.33 -2.53
CA ASP A 126 -2.14 12.29 -2.92
C ASP A 126 -3.56 12.86 -2.87
N TYR A 127 -3.86 13.64 -1.85
CA TYR A 127 -5.16 14.30 -1.75
C TYR A 127 -5.38 15.27 -2.90
N ASP A 128 -4.41 16.14 -3.17
CA ASP A 128 -4.51 17.13 -4.23
C ASP A 128 -4.68 16.45 -5.59
N ALA A 129 -3.96 15.37 -5.84
CA ALA A 129 -4.09 14.60 -7.07
C ALA A 129 -5.48 13.97 -7.20
N ALA A 130 -6.04 13.48 -6.09
CA ALA A 130 -7.38 12.91 -6.09
C ALA A 130 -8.44 13.96 -6.40
N VAL A 131 -8.30 15.16 -5.84
CA VAL A 131 -9.20 16.28 -6.13
C VAL A 131 -9.11 16.65 -7.61
N ALA A 132 -7.90 16.79 -8.14
CA ALA A 132 -7.70 17.13 -9.55
C ALA A 132 -8.30 16.08 -10.48
N GLN A 133 -8.11 14.81 -10.16
CA GLN A 133 -8.65 13.71 -10.95
C GLN A 133 -10.19 13.72 -10.97
N GLN A 134 -10.79 14.05 -9.84
CA GLN A 134 -12.24 14.10 -9.70
C GLN A 134 -12.86 15.15 -10.62
N PHE A 135 -12.16 16.25 -10.89
CA PHE A 135 -12.65 17.32 -11.74
C PHE A 135 -12.19 17.21 -13.20
N ALA A 136 -11.33 16.26 -13.52
CA ALA A 136 -10.80 16.07 -14.87
C ALA A 136 -11.75 15.27 -15.77
N GLU A 137 -12.80 14.71 -15.22
CA GLU A 137 -13.76 13.90 -15.95
C GLU A 137 -14.87 14.73 -16.58
#